data_16492b4ca65475edd01dbb574ad9fff0
#
_entry.id   16492b4ca65475edd01dbb574ad9fff0
#
_cell.length_a   1.000
_cell.length_b   1.000
_cell.length_c   1.000
_cell.angle_alpha   90.00
_cell.angle_beta   90.00
_cell.angle_gamma   90.00
#
_symmetry.space_group_name_H-M   'P 1'
#
loop_
_entity.id
_entity.type
_entity.pdbx_description
1 polymer ?
#
loop_
_entity_poly.entity_id
_entity_poly.type
_entity_poly.pdbx_seq_one_letter_code
_entity_poly.pdbx_strand_id
1 'polypeptide(L)'
;MGIFDKTYKSTLVTYSPQNEQEAWLAIMHACIAVDDDVADAELEELAQILTSKALFEGHDVQDYYRNVLYAQAQIGSKRLIDNSVDKVAAENKANLFAVTIELLLADGIIAEKEEELITYLYSALDLDTAIAKNIIQTFLDKIRQNSGT
;
A
#
# COMPACT_ATOMS: atom_id res chain seq x y z
N MET A 1 27.31 -21.65 -11.67
CA MET A 1 26.09 -21.84 -12.40
C MET A 1 25.34 -20.58 -12.72
N GLY A 2 25.90 -19.82 -13.59
CA GLY A 2 25.32 -18.56 -13.98
C GLY A 2 23.95 -18.66 -14.62
N ILE A 3 23.67 -19.81 -15.24
CA ILE A 3 22.39 -19.97 -15.94
C ILE A 3 21.22 -19.98 -14.97
N PHE A 4 21.33 -20.71 -13.89
CA PHE A 4 20.27 -20.75 -12.89
C PHE A 4 20.14 -19.42 -12.17
N ASP A 5 21.26 -18.78 -11.86
CA ASP A 5 21.27 -17.50 -11.18
C ASP A 5 20.57 -16.43 -12.02
N LYS A 6 20.83 -16.42 -13.31
CA LYS A 6 20.19 -15.45 -14.21
C LYS A 6 18.69 -15.64 -14.28
N THR A 7 18.26 -16.89 -14.44
CA THR A 7 16.84 -17.21 -14.51
C THR A 7 16.15 -16.82 -13.22
N TYR A 8 16.76 -17.15 -12.10
CA TYR A 8 16.22 -16.84 -10.80
C TYR A 8 16.07 -15.34 -10.59
N LYS A 9 17.13 -14.59 -10.88
CA LYS A 9 17.12 -13.14 -10.70
C LYS A 9 16.09 -12.46 -11.58
N SER A 10 16.01 -12.87 -12.84
CA SER A 10 15.04 -12.23 -13.74
C SER A 10 13.61 -12.55 -13.34
N THR A 11 13.37 -13.69 -12.71
CA THR A 11 12.04 -14.03 -12.21
C THR A 11 11.66 -13.21 -11.00
N LEU A 12 12.63 -12.92 -10.14
CA LEU A 12 12.36 -12.28 -8.85
C LEU A 12 12.23 -10.76 -8.90
N VAL A 13 12.72 -10.11 -9.95
CA VAL A 13 12.90 -8.67 -9.90
C VAL A 13 12.09 -7.93 -10.95
N THR A 14 11.12 -8.58 -11.54
CA THR A 14 10.50 -8.02 -12.74
C THR A 14 9.21 -7.24 -12.54
N TYR A 15 8.66 -7.20 -11.34
CA TYR A 15 7.43 -6.43 -11.15
C TYR A 15 7.70 -4.93 -11.13
N SER A 16 6.94 -4.20 -11.93
CA SER A 16 6.90 -2.74 -11.87
C SER A 16 5.48 -2.32 -12.23
N PRO A 17 4.86 -1.44 -11.43
CA PRO A 17 3.52 -0.95 -11.78
C PRO A 17 3.55 -0.26 -13.14
N GLN A 18 2.48 -0.41 -13.91
CA GLN A 18 2.41 0.19 -15.24
C GLN A 18 2.13 1.70 -15.20
N ASN A 19 1.59 2.19 -14.08
CA ASN A 19 1.29 3.60 -13.90
C ASN A 19 1.14 3.92 -12.41
N GLU A 20 0.87 5.18 -12.11
CA GLU A 20 0.69 5.63 -10.72
C GLU A 20 -0.50 4.94 -10.05
N GLN A 21 -1.59 4.73 -10.78
CA GLN A 21 -2.78 4.11 -10.25
C GLN A 21 -2.51 2.69 -9.75
N GLU A 22 -1.80 1.92 -10.54
CA GLU A 22 -1.41 0.57 -10.11
C GLU A 22 -0.44 0.64 -8.93
N ALA A 23 0.45 1.63 -8.89
CA ALA A 23 1.39 1.81 -7.78
C ALA A 23 0.65 2.08 -6.47
N TRP A 24 -0.38 2.94 -6.49
CA TRP A 24 -1.21 3.18 -5.31
C TRP A 24 -1.83 1.88 -4.80
N LEU A 25 -2.43 1.14 -5.71
CA LEU A 25 -3.07 -0.12 -5.36
C LEU A 25 -2.06 -1.11 -4.78
N ALA A 26 -0.89 -1.23 -5.41
CA ALA A 26 0.16 -2.14 -4.95
C ALA A 26 0.62 -1.80 -3.54
N ILE A 27 0.85 -0.52 -3.26
CA ILE A 27 1.33 -0.07 -1.96
C ILE A 27 0.27 -0.32 -0.88
N MET A 28 -0.97 0.05 -1.15
CA MET A 28 -2.04 -0.14 -0.17
C MET A 28 -2.30 -1.62 0.09
N HIS A 29 -2.31 -2.43 -0.99
CA HIS A 29 -2.48 -3.87 -0.84
C HIS A 29 -1.34 -4.50 -0.04
N ALA A 30 -0.11 -4.08 -0.29
CA ALA A 30 1.05 -4.59 0.45
C ALA A 30 0.87 -4.39 1.95
N CYS A 31 0.29 -3.28 2.35
CA CYS A 31 0.09 -2.98 3.76
C CYS A 31 -0.99 -3.84 4.41
N ILE A 32 -2.08 -4.11 3.69
CA ILE A 32 -3.15 -4.95 4.27
C ILE A 32 -2.82 -6.44 4.19
N ALA A 33 -1.94 -6.83 3.27
CA ALA A 33 -1.62 -8.24 3.03
C ALA A 33 -0.42 -8.74 3.82
N VAL A 34 0.14 -7.92 4.70
CA VAL A 34 1.38 -8.26 5.40
C VAL A 34 1.24 -9.50 6.28
N ASP A 35 0.04 -9.81 6.74
CA ASP A 35 -0.23 -10.97 7.58
C ASP A 35 -0.68 -12.20 6.79
N ASP A 36 -0.72 -12.10 5.46
CA ASP A 36 -1.23 -13.14 4.56
C ASP A 36 -2.70 -13.49 4.79
N ASP A 37 -3.43 -12.65 5.50
CA ASP A 37 -4.83 -12.88 5.83
C ASP A 37 -5.64 -11.64 5.49
N VAL A 38 -5.99 -11.53 4.21
CA VAL A 38 -6.74 -10.39 3.69
C VAL A 38 -8.19 -10.80 3.51
N ALA A 39 -9.08 -10.18 4.28
CA ALA A 39 -10.51 -10.45 4.16
C ALA A 39 -11.08 -9.81 2.89
N ASP A 40 -12.10 -10.45 2.32
CA ASP A 40 -12.80 -9.92 1.15
C ASP A 40 -13.33 -8.50 1.41
N ALA A 41 -13.78 -8.22 2.64
CA ALA A 41 -14.27 -6.90 3.00
C ALA A 41 -13.18 -5.83 2.91
N GLU A 42 -11.93 -6.18 3.26
CA GLU A 42 -10.81 -5.26 3.14
C GLU A 42 -10.51 -4.95 1.68
N LEU A 43 -10.57 -5.96 0.82
CA LEU A 43 -10.35 -5.78 -0.61
C LEU A 43 -11.44 -4.90 -1.23
N GLU A 44 -12.69 -5.11 -0.83
CA GLU A 44 -13.80 -4.30 -1.30
C GLU A 44 -13.65 -2.85 -0.87
N GLU A 45 -13.28 -2.63 0.39
CA GLU A 45 -13.08 -1.29 0.91
C GLU A 45 -11.95 -0.57 0.18
N LEU A 46 -10.84 -1.27 -0.04
CA LEU A 46 -9.73 -0.72 -0.80
C LEU A 46 -10.17 -0.29 -2.19
N ALA A 47 -10.90 -1.17 -2.89
CA ALA A 47 -11.38 -0.85 -4.24
C ALA A 47 -12.32 0.35 -4.22
N GLN A 48 -13.21 0.44 -3.24
CA GLN A 48 -14.13 1.57 -3.12
C GLN A 48 -13.41 2.88 -2.87
N ILE A 49 -12.43 2.87 -1.98
CA ILE A 49 -11.63 4.07 -1.68
C ILE A 49 -10.97 4.57 -2.96
N LEU A 50 -10.35 3.67 -3.70
CA LEU A 50 -9.60 4.06 -4.91
C LEU A 50 -10.52 4.53 -6.02
N THR A 51 -11.62 3.84 -6.25
CA THR A 51 -12.54 4.21 -7.34
C THR A 51 -13.25 5.53 -7.07
N SER A 52 -13.33 5.97 -5.82
CA SER A 52 -13.93 7.25 -5.47
C SER A 52 -12.99 8.44 -5.75
N LYS A 53 -11.73 8.20 -6.04
CA LYS A 53 -10.76 9.26 -6.26
C LYS A 53 -10.66 9.65 -7.73
N ALA A 54 -10.55 10.96 -7.97
CA ALA A 54 -10.40 11.47 -9.33
C ALA A 54 -9.19 10.87 -10.05
N LEU A 55 -8.13 10.56 -9.31
CA LEU A 55 -6.93 9.96 -9.86
C LEU A 55 -7.21 8.65 -10.61
N PHE A 56 -8.25 7.92 -10.18
CA PHE A 56 -8.59 6.62 -10.75
C PHE A 56 -9.69 6.69 -11.80
N GLU A 57 -10.17 7.89 -12.11
CA GLU A 57 -11.21 8.05 -13.11
C GLU A 57 -10.75 7.52 -14.47
N GLY A 58 -11.55 6.66 -15.06
CA GLY A 58 -11.22 6.03 -16.34
C GLY A 58 -10.28 4.83 -16.23
N HIS A 59 -9.90 4.42 -15.03
CA HIS A 59 -9.01 3.29 -14.81
C HIS A 59 -9.76 2.08 -14.26
N ASP A 60 -9.39 0.90 -14.75
CA ASP A 60 -9.99 -0.36 -14.29
C ASP A 60 -9.13 -0.93 -13.16
N VAL A 61 -9.59 -0.71 -11.93
CA VAL A 61 -8.88 -1.16 -10.73
C VAL A 61 -8.73 -2.68 -10.70
N GLN A 62 -9.71 -3.41 -11.24
CA GLN A 62 -9.66 -4.87 -11.23
C GLN A 62 -8.53 -5.43 -12.09
N ASP A 63 -8.25 -4.80 -13.22
CA ASP A 63 -7.12 -5.22 -14.05
C ASP A 63 -5.80 -5.04 -13.33
N TYR A 64 -5.65 -3.89 -12.65
CA TYR A 64 -4.45 -3.62 -11.87
C TYR A 64 -4.34 -4.61 -10.70
N TYR A 65 -5.46 -4.92 -10.09
CA TYR A 65 -5.48 -5.78 -8.91
C TYR A 65 -4.93 -7.17 -9.21
N ARG A 66 -5.23 -7.69 -10.37
CA ARG A 66 -4.73 -9.01 -10.77
C ARG A 66 -3.20 -9.03 -10.78
N ASN A 67 -2.59 -7.98 -11.34
CA ASN A 67 -1.15 -7.85 -11.36
C ASN A 67 -0.57 -7.71 -9.95
N VAL A 68 -1.24 -6.96 -9.11
CA VAL A 68 -0.80 -6.72 -7.73
C VAL A 68 -0.85 -7.99 -6.90
N LEU A 69 -1.93 -8.76 -7.02
CA LEU A 69 -2.06 -10.03 -6.29
C LEU A 69 -0.96 -11.00 -6.67
N TYR A 70 -0.67 -11.09 -7.97
CA TYR A 70 0.39 -11.95 -8.46
C TYR A 70 1.75 -11.49 -7.91
N ALA A 71 2.02 -10.20 -7.97
CA ALA A 71 3.29 -9.64 -7.49
C ALA A 71 3.44 -9.84 -5.97
N GLN A 72 2.37 -9.63 -5.21
CA GLN A 72 2.40 -9.85 -3.75
C GLN A 72 2.84 -11.28 -3.43
N ALA A 73 2.28 -12.26 -4.14
CA ALA A 73 2.63 -13.66 -3.93
C ALA A 73 4.08 -13.98 -4.30
N GLN A 74 4.61 -13.27 -5.29
CA GLN A 74 5.95 -13.51 -5.80
C GLN A 74 7.04 -12.85 -4.97
N ILE A 75 6.86 -11.59 -4.60
CA ILE A 75 7.95 -10.80 -4.01
C ILE A 75 7.67 -10.29 -2.60
N GLY A 76 6.43 -10.36 -2.13
CA GLY A 76 6.09 -9.93 -0.77
C GLY A 76 5.89 -8.42 -0.63
N SER A 77 5.43 -8.01 0.54
CA SER A 77 5.00 -6.64 0.79
C SER A 77 6.10 -5.60 0.66
N LYS A 78 7.25 -5.82 1.26
CA LYS A 78 8.32 -4.81 1.25
C LYS A 78 8.84 -4.53 -0.15
N ARG A 79 9.07 -5.58 -0.93
CA ARG A 79 9.53 -5.40 -2.32
C ARG A 79 8.46 -4.79 -3.20
N LEU A 80 7.21 -5.13 -2.93
CA LEU A 80 6.10 -4.54 -3.68
C LEU A 80 6.06 -3.04 -3.47
N ILE A 81 6.26 -2.59 -2.23
CA ILE A 81 6.37 -1.17 -1.91
C ILE A 81 7.58 -0.54 -2.61
N ASP A 82 8.76 -1.16 -2.46
CA ASP A 82 9.98 -0.62 -3.05
C ASP A 82 9.86 -0.41 -4.55
N ASN A 83 9.23 -1.36 -5.24
CA ASN A 83 9.10 -1.31 -6.69
C ASN A 83 7.99 -0.34 -7.16
N SER A 84 7.18 0.13 -6.24
CA SER A 84 6.01 0.94 -6.57
C SER A 84 6.15 2.43 -6.21
N VAL A 85 6.94 2.77 -5.19
CA VAL A 85 7.00 4.15 -4.70
C VAL A 85 7.51 5.15 -5.75
N ASP A 86 8.39 4.72 -6.65
CA ASP A 86 8.92 5.60 -7.69
C ASP A 86 7.88 6.03 -8.72
N LYS A 87 6.80 5.29 -8.82
CA LYS A 87 5.71 5.62 -9.75
C LYS A 87 4.72 6.62 -9.17
N VAL A 88 4.80 6.89 -7.87
CA VAL A 88 3.91 7.83 -7.20
C VAL A 88 4.47 9.24 -7.35
N ALA A 89 3.64 10.16 -7.86
CA ALA A 89 4.05 11.55 -8.00
C ALA A 89 4.37 12.15 -6.63
N ALA A 90 5.39 12.99 -6.58
CA ALA A 90 5.87 13.56 -5.31
C ALA A 90 4.76 14.27 -4.56
N GLU A 91 3.91 15.02 -5.27
CA GLU A 91 2.80 15.75 -4.65
C GLU A 91 1.70 14.84 -4.10
N ASN A 92 1.70 13.57 -4.48
CA ASN A 92 0.67 12.62 -4.05
C ASN A 92 1.13 11.69 -2.93
N LYS A 93 2.41 11.71 -2.57
CA LYS A 93 2.97 10.75 -1.60
C LYS A 93 2.34 10.88 -0.21
N ALA A 94 2.20 12.08 0.29
CA ALA A 94 1.58 12.30 1.60
C ALA A 94 0.12 11.86 1.61
N ASN A 95 -0.61 12.14 0.54
CA ASN A 95 -2.00 11.72 0.42
C ASN A 95 -2.13 10.20 0.36
N LEU A 96 -1.25 9.55 -0.39
CA LEU A 96 -1.23 8.07 -0.43
C LEU A 96 -1.00 7.50 0.97
N PHE A 97 -0.05 8.05 1.70
CA PHE A 97 0.23 7.61 3.06
C PHE A 97 -1.01 7.78 3.94
N ALA A 98 -1.66 8.95 3.88
CA ALA A 98 -2.85 9.22 4.68
C ALA A 98 -4.00 8.24 4.37
N VAL A 99 -4.24 7.97 3.10
CA VAL A 99 -5.30 7.04 2.69
C VAL A 99 -4.99 5.63 3.14
N THR A 100 -3.72 5.23 3.08
CA THR A 100 -3.29 3.92 3.55
C THR A 100 -3.51 3.77 5.05
N ILE A 101 -3.16 4.79 5.83
CA ILE A 101 -3.38 4.79 7.28
C ILE A 101 -4.88 4.70 7.59
N GLU A 102 -5.69 5.46 6.87
CA GLU A 102 -7.15 5.41 7.02
C GLU A 102 -7.69 4.00 6.82
N LEU A 103 -7.22 3.32 5.77
CA LEU A 103 -7.63 1.96 5.48
C LEU A 103 -7.23 1.00 6.61
N LEU A 104 -6.01 1.09 7.09
CA LEU A 104 -5.50 0.20 8.14
C LEU A 104 -6.18 0.43 9.48
N LEU A 105 -6.61 1.66 9.76
CA LEU A 105 -7.25 2.01 11.02
C LEU A 105 -8.78 1.88 10.98
N ALA A 106 -9.33 1.40 9.87
CA ALA A 106 -10.79 1.35 9.71
C ALA A 106 -11.47 0.53 10.80
N ASP A 107 -10.84 -0.54 11.27
CA ASP A 107 -11.39 -1.37 12.35
C ASP A 107 -10.91 -0.95 13.75
N GLY A 108 -10.10 0.11 13.83
CA GLY A 108 -9.61 0.64 15.10
C GLY A 108 -8.43 -0.09 15.71
N ILE A 109 -7.93 -1.12 15.04
CA ILE A 109 -6.82 -1.95 15.54
C ILE A 109 -5.75 -2.06 14.47
N ILE A 110 -4.49 -1.80 14.85
CA ILE A 110 -3.36 -2.05 13.97
C ILE A 110 -2.55 -3.20 14.54
N ALA A 111 -2.35 -4.24 13.72
CA ALA A 111 -1.49 -5.35 14.08
C ALA A 111 -0.02 -4.91 14.08
N GLU A 112 0.81 -5.61 14.85
CA GLU A 112 2.23 -5.29 14.95
C GLU A 112 2.93 -5.27 13.60
N LYS A 113 2.63 -6.24 12.74
CA LYS A 113 3.22 -6.31 11.40
C LYS A 113 2.78 -5.16 10.52
N GLU A 114 1.54 -4.71 10.68
CA GLU A 114 1.03 -3.54 9.95
C GLU A 114 1.75 -2.27 10.42
N GLU A 115 1.99 -2.15 11.72
CA GLU A 115 2.71 -1.01 12.27
C GLU A 115 4.14 -0.95 11.74
N GLU A 116 4.82 -2.09 11.68
CA GLU A 116 6.15 -2.17 11.10
C GLU A 116 6.14 -1.72 9.64
N LEU A 117 5.14 -2.15 8.90
CA LEU A 117 5.04 -1.82 7.49
C LEU A 117 4.68 -0.36 7.24
N ILE A 118 3.91 0.25 8.13
CA ILE A 118 3.64 1.68 8.08
C ILE A 118 4.95 2.46 8.22
N THR A 119 5.78 2.05 9.18
CA THR A 119 7.09 2.67 9.39
C THR A 119 7.97 2.50 8.16
N TYR A 120 7.95 1.32 7.57
CA TYR A 120 8.69 1.05 6.34
C TYR A 120 8.19 1.93 5.19
N LEU A 121 6.87 2.08 5.09
CA LEU A 121 6.25 2.82 4.00
C LEU A 121 6.62 4.31 4.03
N TYR A 122 6.52 4.96 5.19
CA TYR A 122 6.83 6.39 5.20
C TYR A 122 8.29 6.64 4.86
N SER A 123 9.17 5.73 5.23
CA SER A 123 10.58 5.81 4.87
C SER A 123 10.77 5.62 3.36
N ALA A 124 10.10 4.62 2.78
CA ALA A 124 10.18 4.35 1.34
C ALA A 124 9.63 5.51 0.51
N LEU A 125 8.59 6.18 1.00
CA LEU A 125 8.02 7.35 0.35
C LEU A 125 8.85 8.62 0.57
N ASP A 126 9.87 8.54 1.42
CA ASP A 126 10.73 9.66 1.76
C ASP A 126 9.94 10.85 2.32
N LEU A 127 8.96 10.55 3.16
CA LEU A 127 8.15 11.58 3.78
C LEU A 127 8.86 12.19 4.98
N ASP A 128 8.63 13.48 5.20
CA ASP A 128 9.10 14.16 6.41
C ASP A 128 8.46 13.48 7.62
N THR A 129 9.28 13.20 8.63
CA THR A 129 8.81 12.52 9.85
C THR A 129 7.69 13.28 10.54
N ALA A 130 7.76 14.61 10.55
CA ALA A 130 6.73 15.44 11.18
C ALA A 130 5.39 15.29 10.45
N ILE A 131 5.41 15.24 9.12
CA ILE A 131 4.21 15.04 8.31
C ILE A 131 3.61 13.66 8.58
N ALA A 132 4.43 12.62 8.58
CA ALA A 132 3.99 11.26 8.82
C ALA A 132 3.36 11.11 10.21
N LYS A 133 4.01 11.65 11.23
CA LYS A 133 3.50 11.62 12.60
C LYS A 133 2.18 12.36 12.74
N ASN A 134 2.06 13.51 12.09
CA ASN A 134 0.83 14.28 12.13
C ASN A 134 -0.34 13.54 11.50
N ILE A 135 -0.09 12.88 10.38
CA ILE A 135 -1.12 12.08 9.71
C ILE A 135 -1.58 10.94 10.63
N ILE A 136 -0.64 10.19 11.19
CA ILE A 136 -0.97 9.08 12.09
C ILE A 136 -1.74 9.58 13.30
N GLN A 137 -1.28 10.66 13.91
CA GLN A 137 -1.92 11.20 15.11
C GLN A 137 -3.34 11.67 14.83
N THR A 138 -3.57 12.28 13.68
CA THR A 138 -4.90 12.73 13.28
C THR A 138 -5.88 11.57 13.24
N PHE A 139 -5.49 10.46 12.63
CA PHE A 139 -6.37 9.29 12.55
C PHE A 139 -6.54 8.59 13.90
N LEU A 140 -5.50 8.52 14.71
CA LEU A 140 -5.61 7.94 16.05
C LEU A 140 -6.56 8.76 16.93
N ASP A 141 -6.49 10.08 16.86
CA ASP A 141 -7.38 10.96 17.62
C ASP A 141 -8.83 10.77 17.17
N LYS A 142 -9.05 10.60 15.87
CA LYS A 142 -10.37 10.37 15.31
C LYS A 142 -10.99 9.07 15.85
N ILE A 143 -10.20 8.01 15.90
CA ILE A 143 -10.63 6.72 16.43
C ILE A 143 -10.95 6.85 17.93
N ARG A 144 -10.09 7.53 18.67
CA ARG A 144 -10.28 7.73 20.11
C ARG A 144 -11.56 8.49 20.39
N GLN A 145 -11.86 9.53 19.62
CA GLN A 145 -13.09 10.29 19.74
C GLN A 145 -14.32 9.43 19.49
N ASN A 146 -14.24 8.58 18.47
CA ASN A 146 -15.36 7.72 18.10
C ASN A 146 -15.60 6.62 19.16
N SER A 147 -14.56 6.13 19.81
CA SER A 147 -14.70 5.07 20.80
C SER A 147 -14.91 5.60 22.22
N GLY A 148 -14.65 6.86 22.45
CA GLY A 148 -14.76 7.48 23.78
C GLY A 148 -16.15 7.99 24.14
N THR A 149 -17.10 7.81 23.25
CA THR A 149 -18.50 8.22 23.52
C THR A 149 -19.40 7.04 23.86
#